data_fcfa7aa66190bef7a6f9f91a6e3a811e
#
_entry.id   fcfa7aa66190bef7a6f9f91a6e3a811e
#
_cell.length_a   1.000
_cell.length_b   1.000
_cell.length_c   1.000
_cell.angle_alpha   90.00
_cell.angle_beta   90.00
_cell.angle_gamma   90.00
#
_symmetry.space_group_name_H-M   'P 1'
#
loop_
_entity.id
_entity.type
_entity.pdbx_description
1 polymer ?
#
loop_
_entity_poly.entity_id
_entity_poly.type
_entity_poly.pdbx_seq_one_letter_code
_entity_poly.pdbx_strand_id
1 'polypeptide(L)'
;MPDAADPPAGGDISRRKAVEPMTSRPIAVAPDTRPAMYEAMCRAVAAGGGCLVEPADAEGLVWADPARVDSFPEVVADARNLEWIQLPYAGIEPFAHHLDDRWTWTCGKGVYAPAVAETALGMILAGQKHLHGYSRATSWSGPVGRVLAGSRITVLGGGGITEHLLPLLAPFGCDVTVVRRQDEAFSGADRTITTGRLFEVLPRTDVLVVA
;
A
#
# COMPACT_ATOMS: atom_id res chain seq x y z
N MET A 1 9.30 -56.27 29.23
CA MET A 1 9.48 -54.97 29.89
C MET A 1 10.71 -54.32 29.29
N PRO A 2 10.56 -53.38 28.32
CA PRO A 2 11.67 -52.55 27.91
C PRO A 2 11.61 -51.20 28.66
N ASP A 3 12.81 -50.74 28.91
CA ASP A 3 13.28 -49.59 29.67
C ASP A 3 12.63 -48.26 29.28
N ALA A 4 12.29 -47.48 30.27
CA ALA A 4 11.81 -46.12 30.11
C ALA A 4 13.04 -45.19 29.90
N ALA A 5 13.12 -44.56 28.73
CA ALA A 5 14.09 -43.51 28.42
C ALA A 5 13.72 -42.20 29.11
N ASP A 6 14.67 -41.62 29.84
CA ASP A 6 14.58 -40.30 30.48
C ASP A 6 14.32 -39.17 29.44
N PRO A 7 13.54 -38.12 29.80
CA PRO A 7 13.35 -36.96 28.92
C PRO A 7 14.61 -36.07 28.89
N PRO A 8 14.90 -35.42 27.78
CA PRO A 8 16.07 -34.57 27.65
C PRO A 8 15.95 -33.32 28.55
N ALA A 9 17.09 -32.99 29.18
CA ALA A 9 17.28 -31.87 30.10
C ALA A 9 16.84 -30.52 29.44
N GLY A 10 16.06 -29.76 30.21
CA GLY A 10 15.58 -28.45 29.83
C GLY A 10 16.72 -27.48 29.54
N GLY A 11 16.70 -26.92 28.33
CA GLY A 11 17.58 -25.83 27.94
C GLY A 11 17.33 -24.59 28.80
N ASP A 12 18.38 -24.00 29.30
CA ASP A 12 18.41 -22.77 30.09
C ASP A 12 17.87 -21.57 29.30
N ILE A 13 16.67 -21.12 29.64
CA ILE A 13 15.96 -19.97 29.01
C ILE A 13 16.39 -18.63 29.66
N SER A 14 17.43 -18.62 30.49
CA SER A 14 17.82 -17.43 31.27
C SER A 14 18.73 -16.43 30.56
N ARG A 15 19.08 -16.63 29.27
CA ARG A 15 19.82 -15.64 28.49
C ARG A 15 18.90 -14.87 27.51
N ARG A 16 17.89 -14.18 28.01
CA ARG A 16 17.39 -13.03 27.28
C ARG A 16 18.49 -11.96 27.28
N LYS A 17 19.16 -11.76 26.13
CA LYS A 17 19.98 -10.57 25.93
C LYS A 17 19.11 -9.37 26.33
N ALA A 18 19.61 -8.58 27.27
CA ALA A 18 19.01 -7.27 27.55
C ALA A 18 18.94 -6.53 26.22
N VAL A 19 17.72 -6.17 25.81
CA VAL A 19 17.51 -5.27 24.66
C VAL A 19 18.13 -3.96 25.14
N GLU A 20 19.24 -3.55 24.53
CA GLU A 20 19.79 -2.22 24.76
C GLU A 20 18.66 -1.21 24.56
N PRO A 21 18.52 -0.17 25.42
CA PRO A 21 17.50 0.84 25.22
C PRO A 21 17.73 1.42 23.81
N MET A 22 16.76 1.24 22.92
CA MET A 22 16.79 1.87 21.61
C MET A 22 16.97 3.37 21.85
N THR A 23 18.14 3.91 21.47
CA THR A 23 18.33 5.36 21.44
C THR A 23 17.23 5.94 20.56
N SER A 24 16.37 6.75 21.16
CA SER A 24 15.26 7.39 20.45
C SER A 24 15.83 8.23 19.31
N ARG A 25 15.52 7.87 18.06
CA ARG A 25 16.03 8.61 16.90
C ARG A 25 15.32 9.96 16.77
N PRO A 26 16.05 11.05 16.52
CA PRO A 26 15.47 12.37 16.30
C PRO A 26 14.79 12.41 14.91
N ILE A 27 13.48 12.58 14.93
CA ILE A 27 12.63 12.59 13.74
C ILE A 27 11.86 13.90 13.66
N ALA A 28 11.95 14.59 12.54
CA ALA A 28 11.11 15.74 12.24
C ALA A 28 9.86 15.29 11.45
N VAL A 29 8.77 16.04 11.65
CA VAL A 29 7.57 15.98 10.81
C VAL A 29 7.40 17.36 10.19
N ALA A 30 7.31 17.46 8.88
CA ALA A 30 7.15 18.73 8.18
C ALA A 30 6.49 18.54 6.79
N PRO A 31 5.88 19.57 6.21
CA PRO A 31 5.47 20.82 6.88
C PRO A 31 4.19 20.62 7.72
N ASP A 32 3.87 21.61 8.56
CA ASP A 32 2.68 21.62 9.42
C ASP A 32 1.42 22.20 8.73
N THR A 33 1.51 22.43 7.44
CA THR A 33 0.45 23.07 6.61
C THR A 33 -0.86 22.28 6.53
N ARG A 34 -0.85 21.01 6.96
CA ARG A 34 -2.03 20.14 7.12
C ARG A 34 -2.14 19.63 8.56
N PRO A 35 -2.71 20.43 9.48
CA PRO A 35 -2.64 20.16 10.94
C PRO A 35 -3.05 18.74 11.33
N ALA A 36 -4.18 18.22 10.82
CA ALA A 36 -4.65 16.89 11.17
C ALA A 36 -3.68 15.77 10.74
N MET A 37 -3.04 15.90 9.56
CA MET A 37 -2.05 14.94 9.07
C MET A 37 -0.75 15.08 9.86
N TYR A 38 -0.28 16.31 10.06
CA TYR A 38 0.90 16.61 10.85
C TYR A 38 0.82 16.01 12.26
N GLU A 39 -0.28 16.28 13.00
CA GLU A 39 -0.51 15.73 14.32
C GLU A 39 -0.58 14.20 14.33
N ALA A 40 -1.22 13.59 13.32
CA ALA A 40 -1.28 12.13 13.19
C ALA A 40 0.11 11.52 13.00
N MET A 41 0.95 12.15 12.18
CA MET A 41 2.33 11.71 11.95
C MET A 41 3.21 11.93 13.18
N CYS A 42 3.06 13.05 13.89
CA CYS A 42 3.75 13.27 15.17
C CYS A 42 3.40 12.18 16.20
N ARG A 43 2.11 11.84 16.33
CA ARG A 43 1.69 10.73 17.20
C ARG A 43 2.29 9.39 16.77
N ALA A 44 2.36 9.13 15.47
CA ALA A 44 2.94 7.89 14.93
C ALA A 44 4.45 7.79 15.21
N VAL A 45 5.19 8.90 15.04
CA VAL A 45 6.62 8.97 15.39
C VAL A 45 6.83 8.68 16.87
N ALA A 46 6.07 9.32 17.75
CA ALA A 46 6.16 9.09 19.19
C ALA A 46 5.79 7.64 19.58
N ALA A 47 4.73 7.08 18.99
CA ALA A 47 4.31 5.69 19.22
C ALA A 47 5.35 4.69 18.73
N GLY A 48 6.11 5.03 17.67
CA GLY A 48 7.22 4.23 17.14
C GLY A 48 8.53 4.36 17.94
N GLY A 49 8.56 5.18 19.00
CA GLY A 49 9.75 5.41 19.85
C GLY A 49 10.70 6.48 19.30
N GLY A 50 10.30 7.25 18.28
CA GLY A 50 11.06 8.39 17.81
C GLY A 50 10.95 9.60 18.74
N CYS A 51 11.95 10.48 18.74
CA CYS A 51 11.94 11.77 19.43
C CYS A 51 11.61 12.86 18.41
N LEU A 52 10.55 13.62 18.63
CA LEU A 52 10.19 14.75 17.77
C LEU A 52 11.16 15.91 17.97
N VAL A 53 11.72 16.38 16.88
CA VAL A 53 12.68 17.50 16.83
C VAL A 53 12.36 18.43 15.65
N GLU A 54 13.00 19.59 15.61
CA GLU A 54 12.96 20.46 14.45
C GLU A 54 13.77 19.87 13.29
N PRO A 55 13.46 20.19 12.01
CA PRO A 55 14.16 19.63 10.86
C PRO A 55 15.69 19.77 10.90
N ALA A 56 16.21 20.87 11.45
CA ALA A 56 17.65 21.13 11.55
C ALA A 56 18.40 20.10 12.44
N ASP A 57 17.71 19.52 13.43
CA ASP A 57 18.28 18.58 14.41
C ASP A 57 17.92 17.11 14.08
N ALA A 58 17.20 16.87 12.97
CA ALA A 58 16.66 15.56 12.64
C ALA A 58 17.66 14.63 11.93
N GLU A 59 17.61 13.35 12.25
CA GLU A 59 18.18 12.26 11.46
C GLU A 59 17.18 11.69 10.45
N GLY A 60 15.88 11.80 10.73
CA GLY A 60 14.80 11.38 9.83
C GLY A 60 13.75 12.45 9.65
N LEU A 61 13.18 12.55 8.46
CA LEU A 61 12.11 13.47 8.12
C LEU A 61 10.88 12.72 7.61
N VAL A 62 9.74 12.94 8.23
CA VAL A 62 8.43 12.48 7.72
C VAL A 62 7.74 13.65 7.05
N TRP A 63 7.50 13.55 5.74
CA TRP A 63 6.84 14.61 4.98
C TRP A 63 5.32 14.54 5.15
N ALA A 64 4.71 15.63 5.63
CA ALA A 64 3.29 15.63 6.03
C ALA A 64 2.32 16.23 5.01
N ASP A 65 2.82 17.00 4.01
CA ASP A 65 1.94 17.60 3.00
C ASP A 65 2.46 17.43 1.56
N PRO A 66 1.88 16.50 0.79
CA PRO A 66 2.29 16.26 -0.59
C PRO A 66 1.99 17.42 -1.54
N ALA A 67 1.13 18.37 -1.17
CA ALA A 67 0.84 19.56 -1.96
C ALA A 67 1.90 20.67 -1.79
N ARG A 68 2.82 20.50 -0.83
CA ARG A 68 3.84 21.51 -0.49
C ARG A 68 5.26 21.06 -0.84
N VAL A 69 5.41 20.33 -1.93
CA VAL A 69 6.72 19.85 -2.41
C VAL A 69 7.69 21.00 -2.65
N ASP A 70 7.20 22.14 -3.11
CA ASP A 70 8.00 23.33 -3.36
C ASP A 70 8.74 23.87 -2.12
N SER A 71 8.20 23.62 -0.92
CA SER A 71 8.86 24.02 0.34
C SER A 71 9.93 23.02 0.82
N PHE A 72 10.09 21.87 0.14
CA PHE A 72 11.05 20.85 0.56
C PHE A 72 12.49 21.36 0.67
N PRO A 73 13.04 22.12 -0.28
CA PRO A 73 14.41 22.64 -0.17
C PRO A 73 14.62 23.53 1.06
N GLU A 74 13.62 24.33 1.42
CA GLU A 74 13.69 25.22 2.58
C GLU A 74 13.70 24.42 3.89
N VAL A 75 12.84 23.40 3.98
CA VAL A 75 12.72 22.54 5.18
C VAL A 75 14.02 21.78 5.46
N VAL A 76 14.73 21.32 4.42
CA VAL A 76 15.96 20.53 4.58
C VAL A 76 17.24 21.36 4.55
N ALA A 77 17.15 22.69 4.36
CA ALA A 77 18.32 23.55 4.15
C ALA A 77 19.37 23.44 5.26
N ASP A 78 18.93 23.37 6.52
CA ASP A 78 19.78 23.29 7.70
C ASP A 78 19.86 21.88 8.32
N ALA A 79 19.22 20.88 7.72
CA ALA A 79 19.15 19.50 8.21
C ALA A 79 20.43 18.71 7.91
N ARG A 80 21.53 19.03 8.61
CA ARG A 80 22.89 18.51 8.32
C ARG A 80 23.07 17.03 8.67
N ASN A 81 22.25 16.51 9.58
CA ASN A 81 22.33 15.13 10.06
C ASN A 81 21.26 14.24 9.45
N LEU A 82 20.49 14.74 8.47
CA LEU A 82 19.39 14.01 7.86
C LEU A 82 19.92 12.84 7.03
N GLU A 83 19.46 11.63 7.35
CA GLU A 83 19.84 10.38 6.70
C GLU A 83 18.68 9.72 5.95
N TRP A 84 17.43 9.99 6.40
CA TRP A 84 16.26 9.28 5.92
C TRP A 84 15.05 10.20 5.75
N ILE A 85 14.30 9.98 4.66
CA ILE A 85 13.07 10.71 4.35
C ILE A 85 11.94 9.74 4.05
N GLN A 86 10.82 9.90 4.76
CA GLN A 86 9.58 9.17 4.52
C GLN A 86 8.61 10.06 3.78
N LEU A 87 8.25 9.67 2.56
CA LEU A 87 7.19 10.32 1.78
C LEU A 87 5.79 9.79 2.19
N PRO A 88 4.73 10.63 2.14
CA PRO A 88 3.42 10.29 2.69
C PRO A 88 2.66 9.25 1.87
N TYR A 89 2.90 9.17 0.57
CA TYR A 89 2.17 8.31 -0.36
C TYR A 89 3.07 7.33 -1.10
N ALA A 90 2.47 6.41 -1.86
CA ALA A 90 3.18 5.49 -2.72
C ALA A 90 3.76 6.17 -3.97
N GLY A 91 3.05 7.17 -4.51
CA GLY A 91 3.51 7.97 -5.65
C GLY A 91 4.63 8.93 -5.23
N ILE A 92 5.77 8.84 -5.90
CA ILE A 92 6.96 9.66 -5.63
C ILE A 92 7.18 10.73 -6.69
N GLU A 93 6.35 10.75 -7.73
CA GLU A 93 6.48 11.62 -8.89
C GLU A 93 6.64 13.11 -8.53
N PRO A 94 5.90 13.67 -7.56
CA PRO A 94 6.08 15.05 -7.16
C PRO A 94 7.48 15.37 -6.62
N PHE A 95 8.15 14.37 -6.03
CA PHE A 95 9.48 14.50 -5.46
C PHE A 95 10.60 14.05 -6.41
N ALA A 96 10.29 13.59 -7.63
CA ALA A 96 11.26 12.98 -8.53
C ALA A 96 12.50 13.86 -8.79
N HIS A 97 12.34 15.19 -8.81
CA HIS A 97 13.43 16.15 -9.02
C HIS A 97 14.24 16.46 -7.77
N HIS A 98 13.79 15.99 -6.59
CA HIS A 98 14.52 16.13 -5.33
C HIS A 98 15.23 14.83 -4.92
N LEU A 99 14.89 13.71 -5.57
CA LEU A 99 15.48 12.41 -5.24
C LEU A 99 16.97 12.41 -5.60
N ASP A 100 17.79 12.14 -4.62
CA ASP A 100 19.23 11.97 -4.77
C ASP A 100 19.78 10.94 -3.77
N ASP A 101 21.06 10.62 -3.88
CA ASP A 101 21.72 9.60 -3.06
C ASP A 101 22.16 10.10 -1.67
N ARG A 102 21.89 11.37 -1.33
CA ARG A 102 22.26 11.94 -0.01
C ARG A 102 21.47 11.29 1.11
N TRP A 103 20.20 10.89 0.83
CA TRP A 103 19.29 10.36 1.82
C TRP A 103 18.70 9.02 1.38
N THR A 104 18.34 8.21 2.35
CA THR A 104 17.49 7.04 2.09
C THR A 104 16.05 7.49 1.96
N TRP A 105 15.44 7.28 0.78
CA TRP A 105 14.06 7.62 0.51
C TRP A 105 13.14 6.41 0.70
N THR A 106 12.07 6.61 1.43
CA THR A 106 11.00 5.63 1.59
C THR A 106 9.64 6.28 1.30
N CYS A 107 8.65 5.47 0.95
CA CYS A 107 7.31 5.95 0.63
C CYS A 107 6.24 5.03 1.21
N GLY A 108 4.99 5.48 1.23
CA GLY A 108 3.83 4.73 1.74
C GLY A 108 3.35 3.60 0.83
N LYS A 109 4.25 2.98 0.06
CA LYS A 109 3.89 1.87 -0.85
C LYS A 109 3.25 0.71 -0.06
N GLY A 110 2.09 0.27 -0.53
CA GLY A 110 1.33 -0.82 0.09
C GLY A 110 0.39 -0.41 1.22
N VAL A 111 0.63 0.74 1.89
CA VAL A 111 -0.18 1.18 3.04
C VAL A 111 -1.65 1.35 2.69
N TYR A 112 -1.94 1.87 1.50
CA TYR A 112 -3.31 2.11 1.05
C TYR A 112 -3.92 0.95 0.26
N ALA A 113 -3.14 -0.11 0.00
CA ALA A 113 -3.57 -1.20 -0.88
C ALA A 113 -4.88 -1.87 -0.46
N PRO A 114 -5.15 -2.18 0.84
CA PRO A 114 -6.42 -2.74 1.27
C PRO A 114 -7.61 -1.83 0.94
N ALA A 115 -7.53 -0.56 1.34
CA ALA A 115 -8.63 0.40 1.14
C ALA A 115 -8.90 0.69 -0.35
N VAL A 116 -7.84 0.74 -1.17
CA VAL A 116 -7.97 0.91 -2.62
C VAL A 116 -8.58 -0.34 -3.27
N ALA A 117 -8.20 -1.53 -2.82
CA ALA A 117 -8.78 -2.79 -3.29
C ALA A 117 -10.30 -2.88 -2.98
N GLU A 118 -10.72 -2.49 -1.77
CA GLU A 118 -12.15 -2.39 -1.42
C GLU A 118 -12.88 -1.38 -2.32
N THR A 119 -12.27 -0.22 -2.56
CA THR A 119 -12.82 0.78 -3.46
C THR A 119 -12.95 0.25 -4.88
N ALA A 120 -11.95 -0.47 -5.39
CA ALA A 120 -12.00 -1.11 -6.70
C ALA A 120 -13.15 -2.11 -6.80
N LEU A 121 -13.33 -2.99 -5.80
CA LEU A 121 -14.47 -3.90 -5.75
C LEU A 121 -15.80 -3.14 -5.72
N GLY A 122 -15.89 -2.07 -4.92
CA GLY A 122 -17.07 -1.21 -4.87
C GLY A 122 -17.43 -0.61 -6.24
N MET A 123 -16.42 -0.11 -6.98
CA MET A 123 -16.61 0.43 -8.34
C MET A 123 -17.00 -0.67 -9.34
N ILE A 124 -16.41 -1.85 -9.27
CA ILE A 124 -16.78 -3.01 -10.10
C ILE A 124 -18.26 -3.34 -9.89
N LEU A 125 -18.68 -3.51 -8.63
CA LEU A 125 -20.07 -3.81 -8.29
C LEU A 125 -21.02 -2.69 -8.73
N ALA A 126 -20.67 -1.43 -8.51
CA ALA A 126 -21.46 -0.28 -8.93
C ALA A 126 -21.66 -0.24 -10.45
N GLY A 127 -20.60 -0.51 -11.21
CA GLY A 127 -20.66 -0.58 -12.68
C GLY A 127 -21.51 -1.76 -13.16
N GLN A 128 -21.22 -2.99 -12.67
CA GLN A 128 -21.92 -4.20 -13.05
C GLN A 128 -23.43 -4.13 -12.69
N LYS A 129 -23.77 -3.56 -11.55
CA LYS A 129 -25.15 -3.40 -11.10
C LYS A 129 -25.85 -2.15 -11.64
N HIS A 130 -25.19 -1.34 -12.47
CA HIS A 130 -25.74 -0.10 -13.02
C HIS A 130 -26.25 0.89 -11.96
N LEU A 131 -25.57 0.93 -10.78
CA LEU A 131 -26.04 1.73 -9.65
C LEU A 131 -26.09 3.24 -9.98
N HIS A 132 -25.17 3.72 -10.79
CA HIS A 132 -25.14 5.13 -11.25
C HIS A 132 -26.38 5.51 -12.08
N GLY A 133 -26.96 4.56 -12.83
CA GLY A 133 -28.20 4.77 -13.56
C GLY A 133 -29.41 4.71 -12.64
N TYR A 134 -29.47 3.71 -11.77
CA TYR A 134 -30.57 3.58 -10.83
C TYR A 134 -30.67 4.74 -9.83
N SER A 135 -29.55 5.28 -9.37
CA SER A 135 -29.54 6.42 -8.44
C SER A 135 -30.13 7.71 -9.03
N ARG A 136 -30.24 7.80 -10.36
CA ARG A 136 -30.82 8.95 -11.09
C ARG A 136 -32.20 8.66 -11.69
N ALA A 137 -32.66 7.40 -11.57
CA ALA A 137 -33.92 7.01 -12.16
C ALA A 137 -35.11 7.67 -11.41
N THR A 138 -36.04 8.27 -12.14
CA THR A 138 -37.28 8.85 -11.61
C THR A 138 -38.48 7.95 -11.78
N SER A 139 -38.30 6.81 -12.44
CA SER A 139 -39.33 5.78 -12.65
C SER A 139 -38.68 4.41 -12.63
N TRP A 140 -39.51 3.38 -12.34
CA TRP A 140 -39.01 2.01 -12.41
C TRP A 140 -38.72 1.61 -13.85
N SER A 141 -37.47 1.11 -14.09
CA SER A 141 -37.05 0.49 -15.34
C SER A 141 -36.78 -0.99 -15.12
N GLY A 142 -36.84 -1.79 -16.16
CA GLY A 142 -36.40 -3.20 -16.06
C GLY A 142 -34.93 -3.33 -15.63
N PRO A 143 -34.48 -4.53 -15.21
CA PRO A 143 -33.11 -4.75 -14.76
C PRO A 143 -32.12 -4.57 -15.93
N VAL A 144 -31.12 -3.68 -15.74
CA VAL A 144 -30.06 -3.39 -16.71
C VAL A 144 -28.71 -3.99 -16.28
N GLY A 145 -28.52 -4.17 -14.97
CA GLY A 145 -27.27 -4.63 -14.41
C GLY A 145 -26.97 -6.11 -14.68
N ARG A 146 -25.69 -6.45 -14.57
CA ARG A 146 -25.17 -7.82 -14.68
C ARG A 146 -24.75 -8.35 -13.31
N VAL A 147 -24.63 -9.68 -13.17
CA VAL A 147 -23.99 -10.32 -12.01
C VAL A 147 -22.48 -10.32 -12.21
N LEU A 148 -21.74 -10.15 -11.12
CA LEU A 148 -20.28 -10.24 -11.14
C LEU A 148 -19.82 -11.71 -11.15
N ALA A 149 -20.62 -12.61 -10.58
CA ALA A 149 -20.29 -14.03 -10.50
C ALA A 149 -19.92 -14.61 -11.86
N GLY A 150 -18.77 -15.29 -11.94
CA GLY A 150 -18.27 -15.92 -13.14
C GLY A 150 -17.76 -14.95 -14.23
N SER A 151 -17.69 -13.65 -13.93
CA SER A 151 -17.16 -12.67 -14.90
C SER A 151 -15.66 -12.84 -15.11
N ARG A 152 -15.21 -12.51 -16.33
CA ARG A 152 -13.78 -12.50 -16.70
C ARG A 152 -13.21 -11.12 -16.36
N ILE A 153 -12.29 -11.10 -15.41
CA ILE A 153 -11.66 -9.87 -14.91
C ILE A 153 -10.21 -9.84 -15.38
N THR A 154 -9.81 -8.76 -16.01
CA THR A 154 -8.40 -8.51 -16.30
C THR A 154 -7.91 -7.39 -15.38
N VAL A 155 -6.85 -7.67 -14.62
CA VAL A 155 -6.19 -6.68 -13.76
C VAL A 155 -4.84 -6.32 -14.38
N LEU A 156 -4.71 -5.07 -14.81
CA LEU A 156 -3.44 -4.51 -15.32
C LEU A 156 -2.66 -3.93 -14.13
N GLY A 157 -1.65 -4.63 -13.72
CA GLY A 157 -0.82 -4.38 -12.55
C GLY A 157 -0.79 -5.60 -11.62
N GLY A 158 0.37 -5.92 -11.08
CA GLY A 158 0.59 -7.03 -10.14
C GLY A 158 1.28 -6.51 -8.89
N GLY A 159 0.68 -5.53 -8.22
CA GLY A 159 1.17 -4.94 -6.99
C GLY A 159 0.26 -5.22 -5.79
N GLY A 160 0.51 -4.51 -4.69
CA GLY A 160 -0.22 -4.69 -3.44
C GLY A 160 -1.73 -4.52 -3.56
N ILE A 161 -2.23 -3.61 -4.42
CA ILE A 161 -3.67 -3.45 -4.67
C ILE A 161 -4.25 -4.75 -5.22
N THR A 162 -3.59 -5.36 -6.19
CA THR A 162 -4.01 -6.63 -6.79
C THR A 162 -3.97 -7.75 -5.76
N GLU A 163 -2.93 -7.84 -4.93
CA GLU A 163 -2.83 -8.82 -3.83
C GLU A 163 -4.03 -8.76 -2.89
N HIS A 164 -4.51 -7.57 -2.58
CA HIS A 164 -5.69 -7.38 -1.72
C HIS A 164 -7.03 -7.52 -2.48
N LEU A 165 -7.08 -7.22 -3.78
CA LEU A 165 -8.31 -7.31 -4.57
C LEU A 165 -8.69 -8.76 -4.88
N LEU A 166 -7.73 -9.63 -5.21
CA LEU A 166 -8.02 -11.01 -5.59
C LEU A 166 -8.79 -11.79 -4.52
N PRO A 167 -8.41 -11.75 -3.24
CA PRO A 167 -9.20 -12.38 -2.17
C PRO A 167 -10.64 -11.84 -2.06
N LEU A 168 -10.85 -10.55 -2.35
CA LEU A 168 -12.19 -9.95 -2.35
C LEU A 168 -13.04 -10.42 -3.54
N LEU A 169 -12.42 -10.78 -4.66
CA LEU A 169 -13.10 -11.30 -5.85
C LEU A 169 -13.39 -12.82 -5.75
N ALA A 170 -12.62 -13.55 -4.95
CA ALA A 170 -12.71 -15.01 -4.84
C ALA A 170 -14.14 -15.54 -4.57
N PRO A 171 -14.96 -14.93 -3.66
CA PRO A 171 -16.33 -15.40 -3.41
C PRO A 171 -17.26 -15.31 -4.62
N PHE A 172 -16.92 -14.51 -5.63
CA PHE A 172 -17.71 -14.36 -6.85
C PHE A 172 -17.37 -15.41 -7.92
N GLY A 173 -16.32 -16.21 -7.73
CA GLY A 173 -15.89 -17.22 -8.71
C GLY A 173 -15.54 -16.62 -10.08
N CYS A 174 -14.92 -15.44 -10.10
CA CYS A 174 -14.48 -14.77 -11.32
C CYS A 174 -13.28 -15.50 -11.93
N ASP A 175 -13.14 -15.47 -13.26
CA ASP A 175 -11.91 -15.88 -13.98
C ASP A 175 -10.97 -14.67 -14.06
N VAL A 176 -9.93 -14.64 -13.24
CA VAL A 176 -9.05 -13.48 -13.07
C VAL A 176 -7.73 -13.66 -13.81
N THR A 177 -7.47 -12.78 -14.79
CA THR A 177 -6.18 -12.67 -15.47
C THR A 177 -5.43 -11.45 -14.95
N VAL A 178 -4.23 -11.66 -14.38
CA VAL A 178 -3.31 -10.57 -14.00
C VAL A 178 -2.32 -10.31 -15.12
N VAL A 179 -2.18 -9.06 -15.52
CA VAL A 179 -1.25 -8.59 -16.53
C VAL A 179 -0.15 -7.78 -15.85
N ARG A 180 1.10 -8.23 -15.93
CA ARG A 180 2.26 -7.58 -15.29
C ARG A 180 3.51 -7.67 -16.17
N ARG A 181 4.60 -7.02 -15.77
CA ARG A 181 5.84 -7.02 -16.55
C ARG A 181 6.52 -8.39 -16.62
N GLN A 182 6.42 -9.16 -15.55
CA GLN A 182 6.97 -10.51 -15.43
C GLN A 182 5.85 -11.53 -15.59
N ASP A 183 6.12 -12.70 -16.16
CA ASP A 183 5.14 -13.77 -16.39
C ASP A 183 5.06 -14.81 -15.25
N GLU A 184 5.79 -14.58 -14.16
CA GLU A 184 5.68 -15.41 -12.97
C GLU A 184 4.23 -15.42 -12.45
N ALA A 185 3.76 -16.60 -12.04
CA ALA A 185 2.41 -16.80 -11.56
C ALA A 185 2.10 -15.84 -10.38
N PHE A 186 1.00 -15.11 -10.51
CA PHE A 186 0.52 -14.23 -9.45
C PHE A 186 -0.45 -15.00 -8.54
N SER A 187 -0.15 -15.04 -7.25
CA SER A 187 -0.96 -15.81 -6.30
C SER A 187 -2.41 -15.36 -6.29
N GLY A 188 -3.34 -16.30 -6.42
CA GLY A 188 -4.78 -16.05 -6.44
C GLY A 188 -5.34 -15.64 -7.82
N ALA A 189 -4.52 -15.54 -8.87
CA ALA A 189 -4.98 -15.36 -10.25
C ALA A 189 -5.11 -16.70 -10.95
N ASP A 190 -6.15 -16.84 -11.80
CA ASP A 190 -6.32 -18.01 -12.67
C ASP A 190 -5.28 -18.04 -13.79
N ARG A 191 -4.84 -16.85 -14.21
CA ARG A 191 -3.83 -16.67 -15.25
C ARG A 191 -2.97 -15.43 -14.98
N THR A 192 -1.67 -15.54 -15.29
CA THR A 192 -0.75 -14.39 -15.35
C THR A 192 -0.17 -14.30 -16.75
N ILE A 193 -0.14 -13.10 -17.30
CA ILE A 193 0.45 -12.83 -18.62
C ILE A 193 1.29 -11.55 -18.58
N THR A 194 2.19 -11.42 -19.54
CA THR A 194 2.99 -10.18 -19.71
C THR A 194 2.18 -9.05 -20.35
N THR A 195 2.62 -7.81 -20.12
CA THR A 195 1.97 -6.61 -20.68
C THR A 195 1.87 -6.62 -22.20
N GLY A 196 2.83 -7.25 -22.91
CA GLY A 196 2.78 -7.38 -24.36
C GLY A 196 1.60 -8.22 -24.87
N ARG A 197 1.00 -9.04 -23.99
CA ARG A 197 -0.13 -9.90 -24.32
C ARG A 197 -1.49 -9.35 -23.89
N LEU A 198 -1.55 -8.11 -23.37
CA LEU A 198 -2.77 -7.50 -22.88
C LEU A 198 -3.89 -7.54 -23.94
N PHE A 199 -3.59 -7.20 -25.18
CA PHE A 199 -4.57 -7.15 -26.27
C PHE A 199 -5.16 -8.52 -26.66
N GLU A 200 -4.53 -9.63 -26.26
CA GLU A 200 -5.07 -10.97 -26.48
C GLU A 200 -6.28 -11.28 -25.57
N VAL A 201 -6.32 -10.66 -24.37
CA VAL A 201 -7.35 -10.93 -23.35
C VAL A 201 -8.46 -9.90 -23.35
N LEU A 202 -8.21 -8.65 -23.73
CA LEU A 202 -9.20 -7.57 -23.71
C LEU A 202 -10.51 -7.90 -24.44
N PRO A 203 -10.54 -8.55 -25.63
CA PRO A 203 -11.80 -8.87 -26.31
C PRO A 203 -12.73 -9.82 -25.53
N ARG A 204 -12.20 -10.51 -24.52
CA ARG A 204 -12.99 -11.43 -23.67
C ARG A 204 -13.15 -10.90 -22.24
N THR A 205 -12.64 -9.72 -21.93
CA THR A 205 -12.67 -9.12 -20.61
C THR A 205 -14.03 -8.48 -20.37
N ASP A 206 -14.70 -8.84 -19.28
CA ASP A 206 -15.94 -8.22 -18.84
C ASP A 206 -15.69 -7.01 -17.95
N VAL A 207 -14.59 -7.05 -17.19
CA VAL A 207 -14.14 -5.95 -16.31
C VAL A 207 -12.63 -5.77 -16.43
N LEU A 208 -12.20 -4.57 -16.73
CA LEU A 208 -10.77 -4.19 -16.69
C LEU A 208 -10.51 -3.33 -15.45
N VAL A 209 -9.55 -3.76 -14.64
CA VAL A 209 -9.01 -2.99 -13.51
C VAL A 209 -7.60 -2.53 -13.86
N VAL A 210 -7.31 -1.25 -13.65
CA VAL A 210 -5.96 -0.68 -13.80
C VAL A 210 -5.47 -0.32 -12.40
N ALA A 211 -4.42 -1.05 -11.89
CA ALA A 211 -3.94 -0.99 -10.51
C ALA A 211 -2.42 -0.77 -10.41
#